data_19944cf158eacc8e7f0c05a38e0a3b42
#
_entry.id   19944cf158eacc8e7f0c05a38e0a3b42
#
_cell.length_a   1.000
_cell.length_b   1.000
_cell.length_c   1.000
_cell.angle_alpha   90.00
_cell.angle_beta   90.00
_cell.angle_gamma   90.00
#
_symmetry.space_group_name_H-M   'P 1'
#
loop_
_entity.id
_entity.type
_entity.pdbx_description
1 polymer ?
#
loop_
_entity_poly.entity_id
_entity_poly.type
_entity_poly.pdbx_seq_one_letter_code
_entity_poly.pdbx_strand_id
1 'polypeptide(L)'
;MKNWFDTWFNTPYYHLLYKNRNSDEAEFFLNNLLEYLKPDNNHKFLDVACGKGRHAIFINKKGFNIEGIDLSKESIDYASQFSNDKLSFKVHDMRSTFKKEEFDFLLNIFTSFGYFDESSDNFKVVQAMADNIKKGGKVVLDFMNAKKVIKDLEESESKTVDNIQFTIKRSYENGFLIKDIYFTDKHQFHFQEKVQALTLSDFMDLFEKSGLKIIYLWGDYSLNDFNAIHSPRLIILAQK
;
A
#
# COMPACT_ATOMS: atom_id res chain seq x y z
N MET A 1 -1.95 22.92 4.68
CA MET A 1 -1.05 22.25 5.64
C MET A 1 -0.44 21.03 4.93
N LYS A 2 0.84 20.71 5.17
CA LYS A 2 1.42 19.47 4.66
C LYS A 2 0.81 18.31 5.45
N ASN A 3 0.42 17.24 4.77
CA ASN A 3 -0.07 16.04 5.44
C ASN A 3 1.10 15.33 6.15
N TRP A 4 0.80 14.52 7.16
CA TRP A 4 1.81 13.80 7.93
C TRP A 4 2.66 12.86 7.04
N PHE A 5 2.04 12.25 6.04
CA PHE A 5 2.71 11.34 5.10
C PHE A 5 3.67 12.07 4.15
N ASP A 6 3.43 13.36 3.82
CA ASP A 6 4.34 14.17 3.00
C ASP A 6 5.68 14.45 3.71
N THR A 7 5.68 14.42 5.05
CA THR A 7 6.87 14.67 5.85
C THR A 7 7.56 13.39 6.28
N TRP A 8 6.83 12.44 6.86
CA TRP A 8 7.40 11.25 7.46
C TRP A 8 8.03 10.30 6.43
N PHE A 9 7.32 9.95 5.37
CA PHE A 9 7.81 9.00 4.35
C PHE A 9 9.03 9.48 3.57
N ASN A 10 9.29 10.79 3.56
CA ASN A 10 10.46 11.40 2.92
C ASN A 10 11.68 11.51 3.86
N THR A 11 11.61 11.01 5.11
CA THR A 11 12.74 11.07 6.03
C THR A 11 13.64 9.85 5.90
N PRO A 12 14.96 10.00 6.10
CA PRO A 12 15.88 8.86 6.20
C PRO A 12 15.51 7.94 7.38
N TYR A 13 14.89 8.48 8.42
CA TYR A 13 14.47 7.75 9.61
C TYR A 13 13.31 6.78 9.34
N TYR A 14 12.38 7.13 8.43
CA TYR A 14 11.37 6.19 7.95
C TYR A 14 12.03 4.96 7.32
N HIS A 15 12.96 5.19 6.39
CA HIS A 15 13.66 4.11 5.73
C HIS A 15 14.53 3.30 6.69
N LEU A 16 15.08 3.93 7.72
CA LEU A 16 15.85 3.27 8.75
C LEU A 16 14.96 2.37 9.62
N LEU A 17 13.86 2.92 10.17
CA LEU A 17 12.94 2.17 11.03
C LEU A 17 12.37 0.93 10.33
N TYR A 18 12.11 1.06 9.03
CA TYR A 18 11.52 0.02 8.20
C TYR A 18 12.48 -0.70 7.26
N LYS A 19 13.81 -0.54 7.45
CA LYS A 19 14.81 -1.17 6.58
C LYS A 19 14.70 -2.69 6.50
N ASN A 20 14.22 -3.31 7.58
CA ASN A 20 14.01 -4.76 7.69
C ASN A 20 12.58 -5.18 7.27
N ARG A 21 11.78 -4.30 6.64
CA ARG A 21 10.57 -4.76 5.96
C ARG A 21 10.99 -5.73 4.88
N ASN A 22 10.70 -6.99 5.15
CA ASN A 22 11.28 -8.14 4.48
C ASN A 22 10.99 -8.09 2.97
N SER A 23 12.05 -7.95 2.14
CA SER A 23 11.92 -8.06 0.69
C SER A 23 11.41 -9.46 0.32
N ASP A 24 11.82 -10.48 1.09
CA ASP A 24 11.45 -11.87 0.83
C ASP A 24 9.94 -12.09 1.03
N GLU A 25 9.33 -11.44 2.04
CA GLU A 25 7.87 -11.49 2.25
C GLU A 25 7.11 -10.85 1.08
N ALA A 26 7.60 -9.70 0.59
CA ALA A 26 6.99 -9.04 -0.55
C ALA A 26 7.15 -9.87 -1.84
N GLU A 27 8.32 -10.44 -2.07
CA GLU A 27 8.59 -11.31 -3.20
C GLU A 27 7.77 -12.60 -3.13
N PHE A 28 7.63 -13.19 -1.93
CA PHE A 28 6.78 -14.34 -1.69
C PHE A 28 5.33 -14.04 -2.05
N PHE A 29 4.76 -12.94 -1.52
CA PHE A 29 3.40 -12.53 -1.85
C PHE A 29 3.20 -12.29 -3.34
N LEU A 30 4.10 -11.55 -3.98
CA LEU A 30 4.01 -11.24 -5.40
C LEU A 30 4.14 -12.49 -6.29
N ASN A 31 4.98 -13.47 -5.92
CA ASN A 31 5.05 -14.74 -6.63
C ASN A 31 3.72 -15.49 -6.57
N ASN A 32 3.13 -15.64 -5.37
CA ASN A 32 1.82 -16.30 -5.19
C ASN A 32 0.73 -15.56 -5.98
N LEU A 33 0.75 -14.23 -5.95
CA LEU A 33 -0.22 -13.41 -6.66
C LEU A 33 -0.10 -13.56 -8.19
N LEU A 34 1.11 -13.53 -8.74
CA LEU A 34 1.35 -13.73 -10.17
C LEU A 34 0.96 -15.14 -10.62
N GLU A 35 1.24 -16.16 -9.80
CA GLU A 35 0.82 -17.54 -10.06
C GLU A 35 -0.71 -17.68 -10.09
N TYR A 36 -1.42 -16.99 -9.19
CA TYR A 36 -2.89 -16.97 -9.17
C TYR A 36 -3.49 -16.19 -10.35
N LEU A 37 -2.99 -14.98 -10.60
CA LEU A 37 -3.52 -14.08 -11.63
C LEU A 37 -3.21 -14.54 -13.05
N LYS A 38 -2.12 -15.29 -13.25
CA LYS A 38 -1.62 -15.81 -14.54
C LYS A 38 -1.61 -14.73 -15.64
N PRO A 39 -0.92 -13.60 -15.43
CA PRO A 39 -0.89 -12.55 -16.43
C PRO A 39 -0.15 -12.99 -17.69
N ASP A 40 -0.62 -12.55 -18.86
CA ASP A 40 0.11 -12.67 -20.12
C ASP A 40 1.23 -11.63 -20.20
N ASN A 41 2.26 -11.90 -20.99
CA ASN A 41 3.43 -11.02 -21.15
C ASN A 41 3.10 -9.61 -21.68
N ASN A 42 1.94 -9.44 -22.31
CA ASN A 42 1.47 -8.15 -22.83
C ASN A 42 0.63 -7.36 -21.82
N HIS A 43 0.27 -7.97 -20.69
CA HIS A 43 -0.49 -7.29 -19.66
C HIS A 43 0.33 -6.17 -19.02
N LYS A 44 -0.35 -5.07 -18.73
CA LYS A 44 0.22 -3.88 -18.10
C LYS A 44 -0.22 -3.78 -16.65
N PHE A 45 0.73 -3.54 -15.77
CA PHE A 45 0.53 -3.34 -14.35
C PHE A 45 0.65 -1.87 -13.96
N LEU A 46 -0.09 -1.45 -12.95
CA LEU A 46 0.10 -0.19 -12.23
C LEU A 46 0.32 -0.49 -10.75
N ASP A 47 1.44 -0.01 -10.20
CA ASP A 47 1.74 -0.05 -8.75
C ASP A 47 1.44 1.32 -8.15
N VAL A 48 0.37 1.41 -7.36
CA VAL A 48 -0.15 2.66 -6.77
C VAL A 48 0.41 2.83 -5.36
N ALA A 49 1.00 4.00 -5.08
CA ALA A 49 1.81 4.30 -3.91
C ALA A 49 3.05 3.37 -3.84
N CYS A 50 3.77 3.30 -4.95
CA CYS A 50 4.89 2.38 -5.16
C CYS A 50 6.13 2.68 -4.31
N GLY A 51 6.23 3.87 -3.70
CA GLY A 51 7.40 4.32 -2.97
C GLY A 51 8.66 4.25 -3.83
N LYS A 52 9.72 3.61 -3.32
CA LYS A 52 10.99 3.39 -4.04
C LYS A 52 10.94 2.29 -5.13
N GLY A 53 9.74 1.83 -5.48
CA GLY A 53 9.50 0.93 -6.61
C GLY A 53 9.81 -0.55 -6.37
N ARG A 54 9.97 -0.99 -5.12
CA ARG A 54 10.35 -2.38 -4.79
C ARG A 54 9.49 -3.43 -5.51
N HIS A 55 8.18 -3.27 -5.47
CA HIS A 55 7.23 -4.21 -6.06
C HIS A 55 7.23 -4.12 -7.59
N ALA A 56 7.23 -2.91 -8.11
CA ALA A 56 7.30 -2.66 -9.55
C ALA A 56 8.58 -3.24 -10.16
N ILE A 57 9.73 -3.03 -9.53
CA ILE A 57 11.02 -3.59 -9.95
C ILE A 57 10.97 -5.12 -9.96
N PHE A 58 10.38 -5.73 -8.92
CA PHE A 58 10.25 -7.19 -8.86
C PHE A 58 9.38 -7.75 -9.99
N ILE A 59 8.19 -7.17 -10.23
CA ILE A 59 7.28 -7.59 -11.31
C ILE A 59 7.95 -7.40 -12.68
N ASN A 60 8.68 -6.30 -12.86
CA ASN A 60 9.43 -6.08 -14.09
C ASN A 60 10.54 -7.12 -14.32
N LYS A 61 11.26 -7.53 -13.27
CA LYS A 61 12.23 -8.65 -13.35
C LYS A 61 11.61 -9.97 -13.77
N LYS A 62 10.29 -10.18 -13.55
CA LYS A 62 9.53 -11.32 -14.06
C LYS A 62 9.13 -11.16 -15.54
N GLY A 63 9.46 -10.04 -16.18
CA GLY A 63 9.26 -9.78 -17.60
C GLY A 63 8.03 -8.95 -17.95
N PHE A 64 7.24 -8.53 -16.98
CA PHE A 64 5.99 -7.76 -17.18
C PHE A 64 6.22 -6.26 -17.36
N ASN A 65 5.29 -5.62 -18.07
CA ASN A 65 5.23 -4.16 -18.19
C ASN A 65 4.55 -3.58 -16.94
N ILE A 66 5.20 -2.63 -16.30
CA ILE A 66 4.65 -2.01 -15.10
C ILE A 66 5.03 -0.53 -15.00
N GLU A 67 4.08 0.28 -14.53
CA GLU A 67 4.32 1.66 -14.14
C GLU A 67 4.09 1.79 -12.62
N GLY A 68 4.94 2.55 -11.95
CA GLY A 68 4.78 2.89 -10.54
C GLY A 68 4.42 4.36 -10.38
N ILE A 69 3.45 4.65 -9.49
CA ILE A 69 3.08 6.01 -9.12
C ILE A 69 3.16 6.21 -7.62
N ASP A 70 3.69 7.35 -7.21
CA ASP A 70 3.76 7.76 -5.80
C ASP A 70 3.73 9.28 -5.68
N LEU A 71 3.27 9.81 -4.56
CA LEU A 71 3.25 11.23 -4.28
C LEU A 71 4.65 11.79 -3.97
N SER A 72 5.53 10.96 -3.39
CA SER A 72 6.88 11.32 -3.00
C SER A 72 7.80 11.46 -4.19
N LYS A 73 8.16 12.69 -4.53
CA LYS A 73 9.15 12.96 -5.57
C LYS A 73 10.49 12.28 -5.29
N GLU A 74 10.96 12.30 -4.04
CA GLU A 74 12.23 11.67 -3.65
C GLU A 74 12.22 10.15 -3.89
N SER A 75 11.11 9.49 -3.53
CA SER A 75 10.93 8.06 -3.78
C SER A 75 10.92 7.75 -5.28
N ILE A 76 10.23 8.56 -6.08
CA ILE A 76 10.18 8.41 -7.53
C ILE A 76 11.52 8.68 -8.20
N ASP A 77 12.26 9.71 -7.76
CA ASP A 77 13.61 9.98 -8.29
C ASP A 77 14.55 8.78 -8.03
N TYR A 78 14.45 8.15 -6.86
CA TYR A 78 15.17 6.92 -6.57
C TYR A 78 14.72 5.74 -7.46
N ALA A 79 13.42 5.48 -7.53
CA ALA A 79 12.86 4.38 -8.31
C ALA A 79 13.17 4.51 -9.79
N SER A 80 13.20 5.74 -10.32
CA SER A 80 13.48 6.04 -11.74
C SER A 80 14.87 5.62 -12.21
N GLN A 81 15.81 5.40 -11.29
CA GLN A 81 17.14 4.86 -11.63
C GLN A 81 17.07 3.42 -12.18
N PHE A 82 15.97 2.71 -11.92
CA PHE A 82 15.72 1.34 -12.38
C PHE A 82 14.84 1.27 -13.63
N SER A 83 14.44 2.43 -14.18
CA SER A 83 13.56 2.48 -15.36
C SER A 83 14.19 1.84 -16.59
N ASN A 84 13.34 1.22 -17.41
CA ASN A 84 13.70 0.63 -18.69
C ASN A 84 12.46 0.63 -19.61
N ASP A 85 12.54 0.00 -20.79
CA ASP A 85 11.44 -0.01 -21.77
C ASP A 85 10.11 -0.56 -21.23
N LYS A 86 10.15 -1.37 -20.15
CA LYS A 86 8.98 -2.01 -19.52
C LYS A 86 8.71 -1.54 -18.10
N LEU A 87 9.51 -0.62 -17.56
CA LEU A 87 9.39 -0.11 -16.19
C LEU A 87 9.54 1.40 -16.16
N SER A 88 8.54 2.09 -15.68
CA SER A 88 8.61 3.54 -15.48
C SER A 88 7.96 3.99 -14.19
N PHE A 89 8.34 5.19 -13.71
CA PHE A 89 7.84 5.76 -12.47
C PHE A 89 7.43 7.22 -12.66
N LYS A 90 6.35 7.64 -11.99
CA LYS A 90 5.82 9.00 -12.09
C LYS A 90 5.34 9.51 -10.73
N VAL A 91 5.63 10.78 -10.47
CA VAL A 91 5.00 11.49 -9.34
C VAL A 91 3.53 11.71 -9.67
N HIS A 92 2.64 11.15 -8.86
CA HIS A 92 1.20 11.26 -9.06
C HIS A 92 0.42 11.03 -7.77
N ASP A 93 -0.65 11.79 -7.58
CA ASP A 93 -1.58 11.61 -6.46
C ASP A 93 -2.58 10.51 -6.80
N MET A 94 -2.63 9.45 -5.97
CA MET A 94 -3.52 8.31 -6.18
C MET A 94 -5.02 8.65 -6.14
N ARG A 95 -5.41 9.85 -5.66
CA ARG A 95 -6.79 10.33 -5.68
C ARG A 95 -7.27 10.79 -7.06
N SER A 96 -6.40 10.81 -8.03
CA SER A 96 -6.72 11.19 -9.41
C SER A 96 -6.34 10.09 -10.40
N THR A 97 -7.09 9.99 -11.48
CA THR A 97 -6.83 9.04 -12.57
C THR A 97 -5.50 9.33 -13.23
N PHE A 98 -4.61 8.35 -13.30
CA PHE A 98 -3.30 8.47 -13.94
C PHE A 98 -3.38 8.27 -15.46
N LYS A 99 -3.92 7.14 -15.89
CA LYS A 99 -4.14 6.80 -17.30
C LYS A 99 -5.43 6.00 -17.44
N LYS A 100 -6.43 6.59 -18.09
CA LYS A 100 -7.75 5.98 -18.19
C LYS A 100 -7.72 4.70 -19.01
N GLU A 101 -8.24 3.60 -18.41
CA GLU A 101 -8.43 2.28 -19.06
C GLU A 101 -7.16 1.73 -19.74
N GLU A 102 -6.00 1.93 -19.11
CA GLU A 102 -4.71 1.54 -19.67
C GLU A 102 -4.19 0.21 -19.11
N PHE A 103 -4.51 -0.12 -17.85
CA PHE A 103 -3.90 -1.22 -17.14
C PHE A 103 -4.80 -2.44 -17.04
N ASP A 104 -4.18 -3.63 -17.12
CA ASP A 104 -4.86 -4.91 -16.93
C ASP A 104 -4.91 -5.29 -15.44
N PHE A 105 -3.87 -4.91 -14.69
CA PHE A 105 -3.75 -5.13 -13.26
C PHE A 105 -3.32 -3.86 -12.54
N LEU A 106 -3.96 -3.58 -11.41
CA LEU A 106 -3.57 -2.50 -10.50
C LEU A 106 -3.29 -3.07 -9.11
N LEU A 107 -2.17 -2.69 -8.53
CA LEU A 107 -1.75 -3.09 -7.19
C LEU A 107 -1.72 -1.86 -6.28
N ASN A 108 -2.31 -1.98 -5.09
CA ASN A 108 -2.10 -1.08 -3.96
C ASN A 108 -1.90 -1.95 -2.73
N ILE A 109 -0.66 -2.18 -2.35
CA ILE A 109 -0.28 -3.24 -1.42
C ILE A 109 0.51 -2.72 -0.22
N PHE A 110 0.62 -3.54 0.82
CA PHE A 110 1.30 -3.23 2.09
C PHE A 110 0.71 -2.04 2.86
N THR A 111 -0.64 -1.92 2.86
CA THR A 111 -1.37 -0.87 3.59
C THR A 111 -1.02 0.55 3.12
N SER A 112 -0.98 0.75 1.81
CA SER A 112 -0.79 2.05 1.19
C SER A 112 -2.12 2.77 0.92
N PHE A 113 -3.08 2.68 1.85
CA PHE A 113 -4.44 3.20 1.76
C PHE A 113 -4.91 3.70 3.13
N GLY A 114 -5.95 4.54 3.17
CA GLY A 114 -6.57 4.99 4.42
C GLY A 114 -5.81 6.09 5.17
N TYR A 115 -4.95 6.85 4.50
CA TYR A 115 -4.12 7.91 5.09
C TYR A 115 -4.82 9.26 5.20
N PHE A 116 -6.01 9.41 4.61
CA PHE A 116 -6.72 10.66 4.54
C PHE A 116 -7.65 10.86 5.74
N ASP A 117 -7.83 12.13 6.15
CA ASP A 117 -8.77 12.47 7.21
C ASP A 117 -10.22 12.35 6.71
N GLU A 118 -10.45 12.70 5.45
CA GLU A 118 -11.78 12.70 4.85
C GLU A 118 -12.07 11.36 4.15
N SER A 119 -13.19 10.74 4.48
CA SER A 119 -13.64 9.48 3.85
C SER A 119 -13.90 9.64 2.34
N SER A 120 -14.25 10.85 1.89
CA SER A 120 -14.42 11.16 0.47
C SER A 120 -13.14 10.97 -0.33
N ASP A 121 -11.97 11.14 0.26
CA ASP A 121 -10.70 10.94 -0.42
C ASP A 121 -10.41 9.45 -0.66
N ASN A 122 -10.83 8.55 0.25
CA ASN A 122 -10.78 7.10 0.00
C ASN A 122 -11.64 6.70 -1.20
N PHE A 123 -12.83 7.30 -1.35
CA PHE A 123 -13.67 7.06 -2.53
C PHE A 123 -12.99 7.54 -3.81
N LYS A 124 -12.36 8.73 -3.82
CA LYS A 124 -11.60 9.22 -4.98
C LYS A 124 -10.48 8.26 -5.37
N VAL A 125 -9.78 7.68 -4.40
CA VAL A 125 -8.73 6.69 -4.68
C VAL A 125 -9.29 5.46 -5.37
N VAL A 126 -10.37 4.86 -4.83
CA VAL A 126 -10.95 3.65 -5.43
C VAL A 126 -11.57 3.95 -6.79
N GLN A 127 -12.18 5.13 -6.96
CA GLN A 127 -12.67 5.59 -8.27
C GLN A 127 -11.52 5.75 -9.28
N ALA A 128 -10.41 6.37 -8.88
CA ALA A 128 -9.23 6.48 -9.73
C ALA A 128 -8.63 5.11 -10.08
N MET A 129 -8.62 4.15 -9.13
CA MET A 129 -8.23 2.77 -9.41
C MET A 129 -9.12 2.14 -10.50
N ALA A 130 -10.44 2.29 -10.37
CA ALA A 130 -11.41 1.79 -11.36
C ALA A 130 -11.21 2.45 -12.73
N ASP A 131 -10.93 3.74 -12.75
CA ASP A 131 -10.73 4.48 -14.01
C ASP A 131 -9.42 4.10 -14.72
N ASN A 132 -8.37 3.75 -13.97
CA ASN A 132 -7.07 3.37 -14.52
C ASN A 132 -7.09 2.00 -15.21
N ILE A 133 -7.93 1.06 -14.73
CA ILE A 133 -7.98 -0.29 -15.30
C ILE A 133 -8.95 -0.40 -16.47
N LYS A 134 -8.62 -1.28 -17.40
CA LYS A 134 -9.48 -1.67 -18.52
C LYS A 134 -10.75 -2.37 -18.04
N LYS A 135 -11.76 -2.47 -18.91
CA LYS A 135 -12.89 -3.37 -18.69
C LYS A 135 -12.38 -4.81 -18.58
N GLY A 136 -12.77 -5.52 -17.53
CA GLY A 136 -12.26 -6.85 -17.18
C GLY A 136 -10.92 -6.84 -16.46
N GLY A 137 -10.29 -5.67 -16.31
CA GLY A 137 -9.06 -5.50 -15.52
C GLY A 137 -9.30 -5.75 -14.03
N LYS A 138 -8.23 -5.99 -13.28
CA LYS A 138 -8.31 -6.38 -11.87
C LYS A 138 -7.53 -5.44 -10.97
N VAL A 139 -8.07 -5.20 -9.78
CA VAL A 139 -7.42 -4.46 -8.68
C VAL A 139 -7.09 -5.44 -7.57
N VAL A 140 -5.86 -5.40 -7.08
CA VAL A 140 -5.45 -6.05 -5.83
C VAL A 140 -5.14 -4.95 -4.81
N LEU A 141 -5.94 -4.90 -3.75
CA LEU A 141 -5.72 -4.01 -2.62
C LEU A 141 -5.39 -4.85 -1.38
N ASP A 142 -4.20 -4.63 -0.80
CA ASP A 142 -3.77 -5.30 0.42
C ASP A 142 -3.76 -4.33 1.59
N PHE A 143 -4.60 -4.60 2.56
CA PHE A 143 -4.79 -3.80 3.76
C PHE A 143 -4.61 -4.64 5.03
N MET A 144 -4.40 -4.00 6.15
CA MET A 144 -4.44 -4.67 7.44
C MET A 144 -5.86 -5.15 7.76
N ASN A 145 -6.02 -6.27 8.47
CA ASN A 145 -7.29 -6.60 9.10
C ASN A 145 -7.47 -5.71 10.34
N ALA A 146 -8.15 -4.59 10.17
CA ALA A 146 -8.29 -3.59 11.22
C ALA A 146 -8.88 -4.16 12.53
N LYS A 147 -9.87 -5.08 12.44
CA LYS A 147 -10.47 -5.71 13.61
C LYS A 147 -9.44 -6.50 14.44
N LYS A 148 -8.59 -7.27 13.75
CA LYS A 148 -7.53 -8.02 14.42
C LYS A 148 -6.46 -7.09 14.99
N VAL A 149 -6.03 -6.09 14.22
CA VAL A 149 -5.01 -5.13 14.68
C VAL A 149 -5.48 -4.36 15.92
N ILE A 150 -6.75 -3.92 15.97
CA ILE A 150 -7.32 -3.24 17.14
C ILE A 150 -7.39 -4.19 18.33
N LYS A 151 -7.83 -5.43 18.12
CA LYS A 151 -7.94 -6.45 19.19
C LYS A 151 -6.58 -6.78 19.82
N ASP A 152 -5.56 -6.91 19.00
CA ASP A 152 -4.21 -7.34 19.40
C ASP A 152 -3.25 -6.14 19.56
N LEU A 153 -3.79 -4.92 19.73
CA LEU A 153 -2.99 -3.68 19.76
C LEU A 153 -2.01 -3.69 20.93
N GLU A 154 -0.73 -3.66 20.60
CA GLU A 154 0.33 -3.42 21.57
C GLU A 154 0.58 -1.92 21.71
N GLU A 155 0.21 -1.35 22.85
CA GLU A 155 0.19 0.11 23.06
C GLU A 155 1.58 0.75 23.02
N SER A 156 2.63 0.01 23.38
CA SER A 156 3.99 0.55 23.41
C SER A 156 5.03 -0.49 23.05
N GLU A 157 5.98 -0.10 22.21
CA GLU A 157 7.12 -0.91 21.78
C GLU A 157 8.39 -0.06 21.78
N SER A 158 9.52 -0.64 22.13
CA SER A 158 10.84 -0.03 21.93
C SER A 158 11.65 -0.89 20.96
N LYS A 159 12.21 -0.25 19.94
CA LYS A 159 13.04 -0.91 18.92
C LYS A 159 14.31 -0.13 18.65
N THR A 160 15.44 -0.80 18.67
CA THR A 160 16.75 -0.20 18.31
C THR A 160 17.13 -0.60 16.89
N VAL A 161 17.45 0.40 16.07
CA VAL A 161 17.91 0.20 14.69
C VAL A 161 19.09 1.15 14.45
N ASP A 162 20.24 0.60 14.04
CA ASP A 162 21.50 1.33 13.79
C ASP A 162 21.83 2.36 14.90
N ASN A 163 21.81 1.93 16.16
CA ASN A 163 22.07 2.72 17.37
C ASN A 163 21.04 3.82 17.68
N ILE A 164 19.95 3.93 16.93
CA ILE A 164 18.83 4.80 17.28
C ILE A 164 17.74 3.98 17.96
N GLN A 165 17.37 4.36 19.17
CA GLN A 165 16.26 3.77 19.91
C GLN A 165 14.96 4.51 19.56
N PHE A 166 14.02 3.78 18.94
CA PHE A 166 12.68 4.25 18.66
C PHE A 166 11.73 3.79 19.76
N THR A 167 10.98 4.73 20.35
CA THR A 167 9.83 4.42 21.19
C THR A 167 8.59 4.64 20.38
N ILE A 168 7.79 3.58 20.21
CA ILE A 168 6.61 3.58 19.36
C ILE A 168 5.40 3.40 20.28
N LYS A 169 4.45 4.34 20.23
CA LYS A 169 3.17 4.24 20.93
C LYS A 169 2.06 4.07 19.91
N ARG A 170 1.10 3.21 20.22
CA ARG A 170 -0.04 2.96 19.34
C ARG A 170 -1.34 3.16 20.09
N SER A 171 -2.32 3.76 19.43
CA SER A 171 -3.68 3.89 19.94
C SER A 171 -4.70 3.68 18.81
N TYR A 172 -5.94 3.42 19.21
CA TYR A 172 -7.09 3.45 18.32
C TYR A 172 -8.05 4.53 18.79
N GLU A 173 -8.21 5.57 18.01
CA GLU A 173 -8.98 6.76 18.37
C GLU A 173 -9.78 7.26 17.16
N ASN A 174 -11.08 7.53 17.38
CA ASN A 174 -11.95 8.15 16.37
C ASN A 174 -11.92 7.46 14.99
N GLY A 175 -11.80 6.12 14.97
CA GLY A 175 -11.74 5.36 13.72
C GLY A 175 -10.35 5.26 13.07
N PHE A 176 -9.31 5.75 13.74
CA PHE A 176 -7.95 5.72 13.26
C PHE A 176 -7.04 4.87 14.15
N LEU A 177 -6.19 4.09 13.52
CA LEU A 177 -5.00 3.54 14.15
C LEU A 177 -3.90 4.59 14.07
N ILE A 178 -3.43 5.02 15.22
CA ILE A 178 -2.40 6.04 15.37
C ILE A 178 -1.14 5.39 15.88
N LYS A 179 -0.01 5.83 15.34
CA LYS A 179 1.31 5.35 15.72
C LYS A 179 2.24 6.54 15.88
N ASP A 180 2.50 6.89 17.13
CA ASP A 180 3.45 7.93 17.49
C ASP A 180 4.84 7.34 17.63
N ILE A 181 5.82 7.93 16.96
CA ILE A 181 7.20 7.46 16.86
C ILE A 181 8.13 8.52 17.42
N TYR A 182 8.75 8.21 18.53
CA TYR A 182 9.69 9.09 19.24
C TYR A 182 11.10 8.52 19.17
N PHE A 183 12.07 9.36 18.89
CA PHE A 183 13.50 8.99 18.96
C PHE A 183 14.39 10.23 19.12
N THR A 184 15.65 9.99 19.47
CA THR A 184 16.68 11.03 19.56
C THR A 184 17.84 10.66 18.66
N ASP A 185 18.19 11.56 17.74
CA ASP A 185 19.43 11.60 16.97
C ASP A 185 19.79 13.08 16.78
N LYS A 186 20.89 13.56 17.38
CA LYS A 186 21.26 14.99 17.48
C LYS A 186 20.18 15.90 18.10
N HIS A 187 18.91 15.66 17.78
CA HIS A 187 17.71 16.33 18.30
C HIS A 187 16.63 15.30 18.64
N GLN A 188 15.63 15.73 19.38
CA GLN A 188 14.41 14.93 19.62
C GLN A 188 13.50 15.01 18.42
N PHE A 189 12.97 13.87 17.99
CA PHE A 189 12.02 13.75 16.89
C PHE A 189 10.72 13.10 17.37
N HIS A 190 9.62 13.57 16.83
CA HIS A 190 8.32 12.97 16.93
C HIS A 190 7.66 12.96 15.56
N PHE A 191 7.26 11.79 15.11
CA PHE A 191 6.46 11.58 13.91
C PHE A 191 5.21 10.77 14.24
N GLN A 192 4.17 10.94 13.44
CA GLN A 192 2.92 10.21 13.60
C GLN A 192 2.55 9.54 12.28
N GLU A 193 2.14 8.27 12.36
CA GLU A 193 1.42 7.58 11.29
C GLU A 193 -0.04 7.48 11.72
N LYS A 194 -0.97 7.81 10.83
CA LYS A 194 -2.41 7.82 11.08
C LYS A 194 -3.13 7.13 9.93
N VAL A 195 -3.74 5.99 10.20
CA VAL A 195 -4.40 5.16 9.19
C VAL A 195 -5.84 4.89 9.61
N GLN A 196 -6.82 5.15 8.74
CA GLN A 196 -8.21 4.79 9.02
C GLN A 196 -8.32 3.27 9.22
N ALA A 197 -9.04 2.85 10.26
CA ALA A 197 -9.26 1.44 10.57
C ALA A 197 -10.40 0.86 9.72
N LEU A 198 -10.23 0.90 8.39
CA LEU A 198 -11.23 0.45 7.43
C LEU A 198 -11.45 -1.07 7.55
N THR A 199 -12.72 -1.45 7.52
CA THR A 199 -13.17 -2.85 7.56
C THR A 199 -13.51 -3.37 6.17
N LEU A 200 -13.77 -4.67 6.06
CA LEU A 200 -14.29 -5.26 4.81
C LEU A 200 -15.58 -4.57 4.33
N SER A 201 -16.48 -4.20 5.25
CA SER A 201 -17.74 -3.50 4.90
C SER A 201 -17.46 -2.14 4.24
N ASP A 202 -16.49 -1.39 4.78
CA ASP A 202 -16.11 -0.08 4.22
C ASP A 202 -15.55 -0.24 2.79
N PHE A 203 -14.70 -1.25 2.59
CA PHE A 203 -14.18 -1.55 1.25
C PHE A 203 -15.27 -2.04 0.29
N MET A 204 -16.22 -2.87 0.73
CA MET A 204 -17.36 -3.29 -0.11
C MET A 204 -18.13 -2.08 -0.62
N ASP A 205 -18.44 -1.12 0.24
CA ASP A 205 -19.13 0.11 -0.13
C ASP A 205 -18.34 0.97 -1.13
N LEU A 206 -17.02 1.12 -0.90
CA LEU A 206 -16.15 1.89 -1.79
C LEU A 206 -16.03 1.25 -3.17
N PHE A 207 -15.86 -0.06 -3.23
CA PHE A 207 -15.69 -0.80 -4.49
C PHE A 207 -17.00 -0.83 -5.28
N GLU A 208 -18.12 -1.09 -4.64
CA GLU A 208 -19.45 -1.08 -5.28
C GLU A 208 -19.75 0.28 -5.91
N LYS A 209 -19.57 1.38 -5.15
CA LYS A 209 -19.77 2.75 -5.64
C LYS A 209 -18.87 3.12 -6.81
N SER A 210 -17.70 2.50 -6.93
CA SER A 210 -16.74 2.72 -8.01
C SER A 210 -16.90 1.76 -9.18
N GLY A 211 -17.91 0.91 -9.17
CA GLY A 211 -18.19 -0.06 -10.24
C GLY A 211 -17.22 -1.25 -10.27
N LEU A 212 -16.54 -1.51 -9.17
CA LEU A 212 -15.64 -2.66 -9.00
C LEU A 212 -16.38 -3.78 -8.25
N LYS A 213 -16.32 -5.00 -8.79
CA LYS A 213 -16.88 -6.19 -8.14
C LYS A 213 -15.77 -6.96 -7.43
N ILE A 214 -15.89 -7.12 -6.11
CA ILE A 214 -15.00 -8.00 -5.34
C ILE A 214 -15.25 -9.44 -5.80
N ILE A 215 -14.18 -10.14 -6.21
CA ILE A 215 -14.25 -11.52 -6.72
C ILE A 215 -13.55 -12.51 -5.79
N TYR A 216 -12.59 -12.05 -4.96
CA TYR A 216 -11.94 -12.89 -3.96
C TYR A 216 -11.42 -12.08 -2.77
N LEU A 217 -11.27 -12.77 -1.63
CA LEU A 217 -10.72 -12.20 -0.40
C LEU A 217 -9.70 -13.18 0.20
N TRP A 218 -8.47 -12.72 0.40
CA TRP A 218 -7.44 -13.49 1.09
C TRP A 218 -7.07 -12.87 2.43
N GLY A 219 -6.62 -13.72 3.34
CA GLY A 219 -6.30 -13.34 4.70
C GLY A 219 -4.82 -13.16 4.99
N ASP A 220 -3.94 -13.62 4.10
CA ASP A 220 -2.49 -13.56 4.25
C ASP A 220 -1.76 -13.62 2.89
N TYR A 221 -0.44 -13.53 2.93
CA TYR A 221 0.40 -13.54 1.73
C TYR A 221 0.60 -14.92 1.09
N SER A 222 0.13 -16.00 1.74
CA SER A 222 0.00 -17.33 1.14
C SER A 222 -1.29 -17.49 0.33
N LEU A 223 -2.13 -16.45 0.27
CA LEU A 223 -3.42 -16.42 -0.38
C LEU A 223 -4.43 -17.40 0.23
N ASN A 224 -4.35 -17.65 1.55
CA ASN A 224 -5.40 -18.37 2.28
C ASN A 224 -6.67 -17.50 2.39
N ASP A 225 -7.82 -18.15 2.48
CA ASP A 225 -9.12 -17.49 2.58
C ASP A 225 -9.17 -16.51 3.76
N PHE A 226 -9.81 -15.37 3.55
CA PHE A 226 -9.97 -14.35 4.58
C PHE A 226 -10.91 -14.81 5.70
N ASN A 227 -10.45 -14.66 6.92
CA ASN A 227 -11.25 -14.80 8.14
C ASN A 227 -11.18 -13.50 8.94
N ALA A 228 -12.33 -12.87 9.18
CA ALA A 228 -12.40 -11.55 9.83
C ALA A 228 -11.81 -11.50 11.26
N ILE A 229 -11.69 -12.64 11.94
CA ILE A 229 -11.19 -12.73 13.33
C ILE A 229 -9.69 -13.05 13.36
N HIS A 230 -9.24 -13.94 12.47
CA HIS A 230 -7.91 -14.57 12.59
C HIS A 230 -6.92 -14.10 11.54
N SER A 231 -7.38 -13.67 10.36
CA SER A 231 -6.47 -13.28 9.29
C SER A 231 -5.67 -12.03 9.65
N PRO A 232 -4.35 -12.01 9.42
CA PRO A 232 -3.52 -10.83 9.66
C PRO A 232 -3.78 -9.72 8.65
N ARG A 233 -4.22 -10.07 7.44
CA ARG A 233 -4.45 -9.16 6.33
C ARG A 233 -5.90 -9.21 5.84
N LEU A 234 -6.28 -8.20 5.11
CA LEU A 234 -7.45 -8.15 4.24
C LEU A 234 -6.94 -7.83 2.84
N ILE A 235 -6.84 -8.85 2.00
CA ILE A 235 -6.38 -8.70 0.62
C ILE A 235 -7.59 -8.89 -0.29
N ILE A 236 -7.91 -7.86 -1.05
CA ILE A 236 -9.10 -7.79 -1.90
C ILE A 236 -8.68 -7.92 -3.35
N LEU A 237 -9.23 -8.88 -4.05
CA LEU A 237 -9.19 -8.95 -5.51
C LEU A 237 -10.53 -8.50 -6.05
N ALA A 238 -10.53 -7.46 -6.85
CA ALA A 238 -11.74 -6.95 -7.51
C ALA A 238 -11.55 -6.81 -9.01
N GLN A 239 -12.65 -6.76 -9.76
CA GLN A 239 -12.68 -6.65 -11.22
C GLN A 239 -13.63 -5.54 -11.65
N LYS A 240 -13.27 -4.81 -12.71
CA LYS A 240 -14.11 -3.82 -13.39
C LYS A 240 -15.04 -4.45 -14.42
#